data_7cd3da9de2fb058a5bba81a0ba7a4224
#
_entry.id   7cd3da9de2fb058a5bba81a0ba7a4224
#
_cell.length_a   1.000
_cell.length_b   1.000
_cell.length_c   1.000
_cell.angle_alpha   90.00
_cell.angle_beta   90.00
_cell.angle_gamma   90.00
#
_symmetry.space_group_name_H-M   'P 1'
#
loop_
_entity.id
_entity.type
_entity.pdbx_description
1 polymer ?
#
loop_
_entity_poly.entity_id
_entity_poly.type
_entity_poly.pdbx_seq_one_letter_code
_entity_poly.pdbx_strand_id
1 'polypeptide(L)'
;VVTIDHVFNNRMAILSDNVNGLQALVRCAYANGHRRIAFIHGERTAVTENRLAGFYKTCAELGLEIPDAYVREGVYHDADRCAEETKFLLSLPQRPTCIIFPDDFSALGGYNAIAEAGLSIPEDISVMGYDGIYLSRVVKPELVTYQQDTTMLGRTAADKLIQMVEHPRITLAEQVLVTGKLLTGRSVKHI
;
A
#
# COMPACT_ATOMS: atom_id res chain seq x y z
N VAL A 1 -3.40 -24.53 -13.24
CA VAL A 1 -3.01 -23.78 -12.03
C VAL A 1 -3.37 -22.33 -12.26
N VAL A 2 -4.04 -21.70 -11.27
CA VAL A 2 -4.29 -20.27 -11.18
C VAL A 2 -3.54 -19.74 -9.97
N THR A 3 -2.87 -18.61 -10.10
CA THR A 3 -2.13 -17.97 -9.01
C THR A 3 -2.80 -16.66 -8.63
N ILE A 4 -2.66 -16.23 -7.37
CA ILE A 4 -3.10 -14.93 -6.87
C ILE A 4 -1.86 -14.15 -6.41
N ASP A 5 -1.74 -12.91 -6.85
CA ASP A 5 -0.62 -11.98 -6.59
C ASP A 5 0.77 -12.58 -6.84
N HIS A 6 0.82 -13.59 -7.71
CA HIS A 6 2.06 -14.21 -8.12
C HIS A 6 2.02 -14.57 -9.61
N VAL A 7 3.10 -14.24 -10.33
CA VAL A 7 3.21 -14.51 -11.77
C VAL A 7 4.17 -15.65 -12.02
N PHE A 8 3.68 -16.73 -12.63
CA PHE A 8 4.50 -17.79 -13.24
C PHE A 8 4.39 -17.72 -14.75
N ASN A 9 5.49 -17.99 -15.43
CA ASN A 9 5.50 -18.08 -16.90
C ASN A 9 4.41 -19.04 -17.40
N ASN A 10 3.62 -18.59 -18.36
CA ASN A 10 2.56 -19.38 -18.99
C ASN A 10 1.50 -19.93 -18.02
N ARG A 11 1.21 -19.21 -16.92
CA ARG A 11 0.12 -19.55 -15.99
C ARG A 11 -0.88 -18.39 -15.88
N MET A 12 -2.12 -18.76 -15.62
CA MET A 12 -3.17 -17.81 -15.27
C MET A 12 -2.81 -17.14 -13.94
N ALA A 13 -2.79 -15.83 -13.90
CA ALA A 13 -2.53 -15.05 -12.70
C ALA A 13 -3.63 -14.00 -12.47
N ILE A 14 -4.20 -13.98 -11.28
CA ILE A 14 -5.13 -12.95 -10.83
C ILE A 14 -4.35 -12.05 -9.88
N LEU A 15 -4.26 -10.77 -10.20
CA LEU A 15 -3.35 -9.85 -9.53
C LEU A 15 -4.12 -8.66 -8.97
N SER A 16 -3.77 -8.24 -7.78
CA SER A 16 -4.13 -6.92 -7.25
C SER A 16 -3.47 -5.82 -8.08
N ASP A 17 -4.20 -4.76 -8.37
CA ASP A 17 -3.66 -3.60 -9.08
C ASP A 17 -2.80 -2.73 -8.14
N ASN A 18 -1.62 -3.26 -7.83
CA ASN A 18 -0.69 -2.66 -6.88
C ASN A 18 -0.13 -1.31 -7.36
N VAL A 19 0.05 -1.13 -8.67
CA VAL A 19 0.52 0.13 -9.25
C VAL A 19 -0.50 1.24 -9.00
N ASN A 20 -1.75 1.03 -9.42
CA ASN A 20 -2.82 2.01 -9.23
C ASN A 20 -3.16 2.22 -7.75
N GLY A 21 -3.01 1.20 -6.90
CA GLY A 21 -3.22 1.31 -5.46
C GLY A 21 -2.29 2.36 -4.83
N LEU A 22 -0.99 2.26 -5.10
CA LEU A 22 -0.03 3.26 -4.60
C LEU A 22 -0.22 4.62 -5.27
N GLN A 23 -0.55 4.67 -6.55
CA GLN A 23 -0.89 5.94 -7.21
C GLN A 23 -2.07 6.64 -6.52
N ALA A 24 -3.12 5.89 -6.15
CA ALA A 24 -4.29 6.46 -5.45
C ALA A 24 -3.90 7.05 -4.08
N LEU A 25 -3.05 6.36 -3.30
CA LEU A 25 -2.56 6.84 -2.01
C LEU A 25 -1.72 8.11 -2.17
N VAL A 26 -0.75 8.12 -3.09
CA VAL A 26 0.10 9.31 -3.32
C VAL A 26 -0.75 10.50 -3.79
N ARG A 27 -1.69 10.30 -4.71
CA ARG A 27 -2.60 11.36 -5.17
C ARG A 27 -3.50 11.87 -4.04
N CYS A 28 -3.97 10.99 -3.17
CA CYS A 28 -4.74 11.37 -1.99
C CYS A 28 -3.91 12.24 -1.05
N ALA A 29 -2.68 11.85 -0.73
CA ALA A 29 -1.78 12.66 0.09
C ALA A 29 -1.50 14.03 -0.56
N TYR A 30 -1.20 14.04 -1.87
CA TYR A 30 -0.94 15.26 -2.62
C TYR A 30 -2.16 16.21 -2.66
N ALA A 31 -3.36 15.68 -2.87
CA ALA A 31 -4.61 16.44 -2.87
C ALA A 31 -4.92 17.06 -1.50
N ASN A 32 -4.42 16.46 -0.41
CA ASN A 32 -4.48 17.00 0.94
C ASN A 32 -3.33 17.98 1.27
N GLY A 33 -2.54 18.39 0.28
CA GLY A 33 -1.48 19.39 0.43
C GLY A 33 -0.10 18.81 0.74
N HIS A 34 0.03 17.52 1.02
CA HIS A 34 1.32 16.90 1.34
C HIS A 34 2.27 16.92 0.14
N ARG A 35 3.52 17.31 0.40
CA ARG A 35 4.63 17.32 -0.59
C ARG A 35 5.82 16.50 -0.11
N ARG A 36 5.96 16.28 1.18
CA ARG A 36 6.96 15.42 1.81
C ARG A 36 6.29 14.11 2.21
N ILE A 37 6.23 13.16 1.27
CA ILE A 37 5.55 11.88 1.39
C ILE A 37 6.61 10.78 1.47
N ALA A 38 6.62 10.02 2.56
CA ALA A 38 7.48 8.85 2.70
C ALA A 38 6.69 7.56 2.43
N PHE A 39 7.40 6.54 1.99
CA PHE A 39 6.86 5.20 1.80
C PHE A 39 7.74 4.16 2.49
N ILE A 40 7.18 3.47 3.49
CA ILE A 40 7.75 2.26 4.05
C ILE A 40 7.14 1.10 3.25
N HIS A 41 7.97 0.38 2.49
CA HIS A 41 7.52 -0.78 1.70
C HIS A 41 7.84 -2.09 2.42
N GLY A 42 7.22 -3.20 2.01
CA GLY A 42 7.56 -4.52 2.51
C GLY A 42 8.82 -5.09 1.86
N GLU A 43 9.13 -6.36 2.14
CA GLU A 43 10.25 -7.10 1.54
C GLU A 43 10.16 -7.11 0.02
N ARG A 44 11.29 -7.23 -0.66
CA ARG A 44 11.36 -7.21 -2.11
C ARG A 44 10.66 -8.41 -2.74
N THR A 45 9.49 -8.15 -3.29
CA THR A 45 8.64 -9.08 -4.03
C THR A 45 8.10 -8.37 -5.28
N ALA A 46 7.49 -9.13 -6.21
CA ALA A 46 6.82 -8.52 -7.37
C ALA A 46 5.72 -7.52 -6.96
N VAL A 47 5.02 -7.78 -5.86
CA VAL A 47 4.02 -6.86 -5.28
C VAL A 47 4.68 -5.55 -4.86
N THR A 48 5.78 -5.63 -4.13
CA THR A 48 6.55 -4.46 -3.67
C THR A 48 7.11 -3.66 -4.84
N GLU A 49 7.68 -4.30 -5.84
CA GLU A 49 8.22 -3.62 -7.03
C GLU A 49 7.11 -2.87 -7.79
N ASN A 50 5.92 -3.46 -7.92
CA ASN A 50 4.77 -2.78 -8.53
C ASN A 50 4.30 -1.58 -7.69
N ARG A 51 4.28 -1.70 -6.36
CA ARG A 51 3.95 -0.60 -5.45
C ARG A 51 4.98 0.53 -5.54
N LEU A 52 6.27 0.21 -5.53
CA LEU A 52 7.36 1.18 -5.71
C LEU A 52 7.24 1.89 -7.08
N ALA A 53 6.97 1.13 -8.15
CA ALA A 53 6.76 1.71 -9.47
C ALA A 53 5.58 2.71 -9.48
N GLY A 54 4.44 2.35 -8.84
CA GLY A 54 3.29 3.25 -8.68
C GLY A 54 3.63 4.51 -7.89
N PHE A 55 4.37 4.35 -6.78
CA PHE A 55 4.83 5.45 -5.94
C PHE A 55 5.70 6.44 -6.72
N TYR A 56 6.83 5.97 -7.28
CA TYR A 56 7.79 6.82 -7.97
C TYR A 56 7.19 7.47 -9.22
N LYS A 57 6.42 6.71 -10.01
CA LYS A 57 5.75 7.25 -11.19
C LYS A 57 4.85 8.43 -10.82
N THR A 58 4.02 8.27 -9.79
CA THR A 58 3.07 9.32 -9.40
C THR A 58 3.79 10.52 -8.78
N CYS A 59 4.82 10.29 -7.97
CA CYS A 59 5.64 11.38 -7.45
C CYS A 59 6.26 12.21 -8.59
N ALA A 60 6.83 11.56 -9.60
CA ALA A 60 7.39 12.24 -10.77
C ALA A 60 6.32 13.02 -11.56
N GLU A 61 5.15 12.41 -11.81
CA GLU A 61 4.03 13.09 -12.51
C GLU A 61 3.53 14.33 -11.76
N LEU A 62 3.63 14.35 -10.43
CA LEU A 62 3.19 15.45 -9.57
C LEU A 62 4.32 16.45 -9.25
N GLY A 63 5.52 16.24 -9.81
CA GLY A 63 6.68 17.10 -9.55
C GLY A 63 7.18 17.03 -8.10
N LEU A 64 6.98 15.89 -7.42
CA LEU A 64 7.47 15.68 -6.06
C LEU A 64 8.90 15.15 -6.10
N GLU A 65 9.80 15.85 -5.42
CA GLU A 65 11.15 15.36 -5.15
C GLU A 65 11.12 14.48 -3.88
N ILE A 66 11.47 13.20 -4.05
CA ILE A 66 11.48 12.23 -2.96
C ILE A 66 12.94 11.91 -2.61
N PRO A 67 13.42 12.36 -1.42
CA PRO A 67 14.74 11.96 -0.94
C PRO A 67 14.82 10.44 -0.75
N ASP A 68 15.97 9.84 -1.05
CA ASP A 68 16.18 8.38 -0.85
C ASP A 68 15.85 7.94 0.60
N ALA A 69 16.11 8.82 1.57
CA ALA A 69 15.80 8.57 2.98
C ALA A 69 14.30 8.41 3.26
N TYR A 70 13.41 8.84 2.35
CA TYR A 70 11.96 8.72 2.51
C TYR A 70 11.39 7.38 2.05
N VAL A 71 12.17 6.58 1.34
CA VAL A 71 11.77 5.24 0.91
C VAL A 71 12.53 4.21 1.75
N ARG A 72 11.79 3.49 2.60
CA ARG A 72 12.37 2.62 3.62
C ARG A 72 11.87 1.19 3.45
N GLU A 73 12.74 0.23 3.73
CA GLU A 73 12.39 -1.18 3.72
C GLU A 73 11.94 -1.62 5.12
N GLY A 74 10.65 -1.87 5.24
CA GLY A 74 10.03 -2.56 6.37
C GLY A 74 9.78 -4.03 6.06
N VAL A 75 8.82 -4.63 6.77
CA VAL A 75 8.39 -6.03 6.58
C VAL A 75 6.86 -6.05 6.61
N TYR A 76 6.25 -6.83 5.70
CA TYR A 76 4.80 -7.03 5.71
C TYR A 76 4.35 -7.66 7.01
N HIS A 77 3.26 -7.18 7.57
CA HIS A 77 2.65 -7.66 8.82
C HIS A 77 3.60 -7.64 10.03
N ASP A 78 4.60 -6.76 10.00
CA ASP A 78 5.54 -6.55 11.11
C ASP A 78 5.48 -5.08 11.58
N ALA A 79 4.72 -4.88 12.67
CA ALA A 79 4.54 -3.55 13.25
C ALA A 79 5.83 -3.03 13.89
N ASP A 80 6.64 -3.90 14.52
CA ASP A 80 7.86 -3.50 15.22
C ASP A 80 8.92 -3.02 14.25
N ARG A 81 9.12 -3.76 13.15
CA ARG A 81 10.06 -3.35 12.10
C ARG A 81 9.63 -2.02 11.46
N CYS A 82 8.35 -1.84 11.19
CA CYS A 82 7.85 -0.58 10.64
C CYS A 82 7.87 0.58 11.64
N ALA A 83 7.80 0.30 12.96
CA ALA A 83 8.04 1.31 14.00
C ALA A 83 9.48 1.83 13.99
N GLU A 84 10.49 0.95 13.81
CA GLU A 84 11.89 1.35 13.68
C GLU A 84 12.11 2.30 12.50
N GLU A 85 11.57 1.96 11.32
CA GLU A 85 11.68 2.81 10.13
C GLU A 85 10.91 4.13 10.31
N THR A 86 9.79 4.11 11.03
CA THR A 86 9.06 5.34 11.38
C THR A 86 9.90 6.24 12.28
N LYS A 87 10.53 5.70 13.33
CA LYS A 87 11.43 6.46 14.21
C LYS A 87 12.57 7.10 13.42
N PHE A 88 13.15 6.37 12.46
CA PHE A 88 14.16 6.92 11.56
C PHE A 88 13.60 8.11 10.76
N LEU A 89 12.43 7.97 10.11
CA LEU A 89 11.83 9.05 9.34
C LEU A 89 11.51 10.29 10.19
N LEU A 90 11.07 10.09 11.43
CA LEU A 90 10.79 11.18 12.36
C LEU A 90 12.06 11.92 12.83
N SER A 91 13.23 11.26 12.83
CA SER A 91 14.52 11.84 13.22
C SER A 91 15.15 12.72 12.13
N LEU A 92 14.65 12.67 10.90
CA LEU A 92 15.22 13.44 9.79
C LEU A 92 15.07 14.95 10.02
N PRO A 93 16.06 15.78 9.64
CA PRO A 93 15.96 17.25 9.73
C PRO A 93 14.75 17.83 9.00
N GLN A 94 14.41 17.23 7.86
CA GLN A 94 13.19 17.49 7.13
C GLN A 94 12.34 16.21 7.16
N ARG A 95 11.57 16.03 8.23
CA ARG A 95 10.70 14.86 8.35
C ARG A 95 9.56 14.89 7.33
N PRO A 96 9.07 13.73 6.87
CA PRO A 96 7.88 13.67 6.03
C PRO A 96 6.65 14.20 6.79
N THR A 97 5.65 14.67 6.06
CA THR A 97 4.35 15.07 6.62
C THR A 97 3.29 14.00 6.45
N CYS A 98 3.56 13.01 5.60
CA CYS A 98 2.71 11.84 5.38
C CYS A 98 3.60 10.61 5.20
N ILE A 99 3.23 9.50 5.84
CA ILE A 99 3.90 8.20 5.71
C ILE A 99 2.88 7.18 5.21
N ILE A 100 3.21 6.51 4.09
CA ILE A 100 2.46 5.38 3.55
C ILE A 100 3.13 4.10 4.05
N PHE A 101 2.35 3.17 4.59
CA PHE A 101 2.81 1.89 5.12
C PHE A 101 2.55 0.73 4.14
N PRO A 102 3.30 -0.39 4.25
CA PRO A 102 3.15 -1.53 3.34
C PRO A 102 1.79 -2.21 3.47
N ASP A 103 1.20 -2.20 4.65
CA ASP A 103 -0.12 -2.74 4.96
C ASP A 103 -0.72 -2.08 6.23
N ASP A 104 -2.00 -2.36 6.50
CA ASP A 104 -2.71 -1.76 7.64
C ASP A 104 -2.19 -2.26 9.00
N PHE A 105 -1.68 -3.51 9.08
CA PHE A 105 -1.14 -4.05 10.32
C PHE A 105 0.20 -3.40 10.66
N SER A 106 1.08 -3.26 9.67
CA SER A 106 2.37 -2.59 9.81
C SER A 106 2.22 -1.11 10.18
N ALA A 107 1.14 -0.46 9.74
CA ALA A 107 0.82 0.93 10.11
C ALA A 107 0.64 1.12 11.63
N LEU A 108 0.28 0.07 12.39
CA LEU A 108 0.22 0.14 13.87
C LEU A 108 1.56 0.50 14.48
N GLY A 109 2.65 -0.03 13.92
CA GLY A 109 4.01 0.34 14.33
C GLY A 109 4.26 1.83 14.14
N GLY A 110 3.77 2.40 13.04
CA GLY A 110 3.80 3.85 12.80
C GLY A 110 3.01 4.64 13.84
N TYR A 111 1.77 4.22 14.15
CA TYR A 111 0.96 4.84 15.20
C TYR A 111 1.70 4.86 16.54
N ASN A 112 2.28 3.72 16.93
CA ASN A 112 3.03 3.60 18.19
C ASN A 112 4.28 4.51 18.21
N ALA A 113 5.09 4.44 17.15
CA ALA A 113 6.31 5.24 17.05
C ALA A 113 6.03 6.77 17.06
N ILE A 114 4.96 7.20 16.38
CA ILE A 114 4.53 8.60 16.36
C ILE A 114 4.08 9.03 17.76
N ALA A 115 3.28 8.21 18.46
CA ALA A 115 2.84 8.50 19.83
C ALA A 115 4.01 8.51 20.83
N GLU A 116 4.96 7.57 20.73
CA GLU A 116 6.18 7.53 21.55
C GLU A 116 7.06 8.79 21.35
N ALA A 117 7.05 9.37 20.15
CA ALA A 117 7.73 10.63 19.86
C ALA A 117 6.98 11.87 20.38
N GLY A 118 5.84 11.69 21.05
CA GLY A 118 4.98 12.79 21.53
C GLY A 118 4.24 13.54 20.42
N LEU A 119 4.10 12.90 19.24
CA LEU A 119 3.43 13.45 18.07
C LEU A 119 2.03 12.86 17.90
N SER A 120 1.17 13.57 17.18
CA SER A 120 -0.23 13.21 16.97
C SER A 120 -0.52 12.92 15.51
N ILE A 121 -1.42 11.94 15.28
CA ILE A 121 -1.99 11.64 13.97
C ILE A 121 -3.42 12.22 13.95
N PRO A 122 -3.80 12.96 12.93
CA PRO A 122 -3.01 13.40 11.76
C PRO A 122 -2.28 14.73 11.96
N GLU A 123 -2.34 15.36 13.16
CA GLU A 123 -1.96 16.75 13.37
C GLU A 123 -0.50 17.05 13.06
N ASP A 124 0.40 16.16 13.43
CA ASP A 124 1.83 16.30 13.16
C ASP A 124 2.29 15.47 11.96
N ILE A 125 1.76 14.25 11.85
CA ILE A 125 2.09 13.28 10.79
C ILE A 125 0.79 12.61 10.31
N SER A 126 0.54 12.66 9.01
CA SER A 126 -0.50 11.87 8.36
C SER A 126 -0.01 10.45 8.08
N VAL A 127 -0.89 9.48 8.21
CA VAL A 127 -0.58 8.05 8.05
C VAL A 127 -1.57 7.41 7.08
N MET A 128 -1.06 6.57 6.17
CA MET A 128 -1.87 5.81 5.22
C MET A 128 -1.42 4.36 5.19
N GLY A 129 -2.38 3.44 5.02
CA GLY A 129 -2.14 2.00 4.94
C GLY A 129 -2.48 1.41 3.58
N TYR A 130 -2.46 0.08 3.54
CA TYR A 130 -2.83 -0.74 2.39
C TYR A 130 -3.53 -2.01 2.90
N ASP A 131 -4.37 -2.63 2.08
CA ASP A 131 -5.21 -3.82 2.24
C ASP A 131 -6.66 -3.50 2.61
N GLY A 132 -6.96 -2.47 3.40
CA GLY A 132 -8.31 -2.11 3.78
C GLY A 132 -8.96 -3.13 4.71
N ILE A 133 -8.16 -3.78 5.59
CA ILE A 133 -8.69 -4.75 6.55
C ILE A 133 -9.49 -4.06 7.67
N TYR A 134 -10.25 -4.83 8.44
CA TYR A 134 -11.10 -4.30 9.52
C TYR A 134 -10.33 -3.45 10.53
N LEU A 135 -9.06 -3.76 10.76
CA LEU A 135 -8.17 -3.02 11.65
C LEU A 135 -8.12 -1.53 11.34
N SER A 136 -8.15 -1.14 10.06
CA SER A 136 -8.12 0.26 9.63
C SER A 136 -9.28 1.10 10.19
N ARG A 137 -10.38 0.45 10.59
CA ARG A 137 -11.57 1.06 11.20
C ARG A 137 -11.52 1.10 12.73
N VAL A 138 -10.72 0.21 13.31
CA VAL A 138 -10.61 0.06 14.78
C VAL A 138 -9.63 1.06 15.36
N VAL A 139 -8.49 1.29 14.68
CA VAL A 139 -7.48 2.25 15.12
C VAL A 139 -8.03 3.67 15.18
N LYS A 140 -7.46 4.48 16.08
CA LYS A 140 -7.87 5.88 16.23
C LYS A 140 -6.65 6.81 16.08
N PRO A 141 -6.74 7.78 15.17
CA PRO A 141 -7.80 8.02 14.19
C PRO A 141 -7.93 6.89 13.17
N GLU A 142 -9.13 6.73 12.55
CA GLU A 142 -9.35 5.70 11.52
C GLU A 142 -8.38 5.88 10.36
N LEU A 143 -7.76 4.77 9.93
CA LEU A 143 -6.71 4.78 8.92
C LEU A 143 -7.29 5.00 7.51
N VAL A 144 -6.73 5.94 6.78
CA VAL A 144 -6.90 6.03 5.32
C VAL A 144 -6.09 4.91 4.69
N THR A 145 -6.73 4.08 3.86
CA THR A 145 -6.08 2.88 3.31
C THR A 145 -6.61 2.56 1.91
N TYR A 146 -5.80 1.87 1.10
CA TYR A 146 -6.27 1.31 -0.16
C TYR A 146 -6.74 -0.12 0.05
N GLN A 147 -8.06 -0.34 -0.10
CA GLN A 147 -8.67 -1.66 0.06
C GLN A 147 -8.50 -2.50 -1.20
N GLN A 148 -7.89 -3.66 -1.06
CA GLN A 148 -7.88 -4.69 -2.08
C GLN A 148 -9.26 -5.36 -2.15
N ASP A 149 -9.75 -5.67 -3.36
CA ASP A 149 -10.99 -6.46 -3.52
C ASP A 149 -10.67 -7.96 -3.46
N THR A 150 -10.39 -8.44 -2.24
CA THR A 150 -10.07 -9.85 -1.99
C THR A 150 -11.20 -10.80 -2.38
N THR A 151 -12.45 -10.35 -2.30
CA THR A 151 -13.62 -11.12 -2.74
C THR A 151 -13.60 -11.31 -4.26
N MET A 152 -13.33 -10.24 -5.03
CA MET A 152 -13.24 -10.32 -6.47
C MET A 152 -12.01 -11.13 -6.91
N LEU A 153 -10.87 -10.96 -6.23
CA LEU A 153 -9.66 -11.78 -6.48
C LEU A 153 -9.98 -13.27 -6.35
N GLY A 154 -10.58 -13.69 -5.23
CA GLY A 154 -10.94 -15.08 -4.98
C GLY A 154 -11.99 -15.61 -5.99
N ARG A 155 -13.03 -14.82 -6.27
CA ARG A 155 -14.07 -15.19 -7.24
C ARG A 155 -13.48 -15.37 -8.64
N THR A 156 -12.72 -14.38 -9.11
CA THR A 156 -12.10 -14.42 -10.45
C THR A 156 -11.15 -15.62 -10.58
N ALA A 157 -10.37 -15.91 -9.53
CA ALA A 157 -9.48 -17.07 -9.52
C ALA A 157 -10.25 -18.40 -9.61
N ALA A 158 -11.36 -18.54 -8.88
CA ALA A 158 -12.21 -19.72 -8.94
C ALA A 158 -12.87 -19.89 -10.32
N ASP A 159 -13.44 -18.81 -10.86
CA ASP A 159 -14.09 -18.83 -12.19
C ASP A 159 -13.09 -19.22 -13.28
N LYS A 160 -11.88 -18.64 -13.26
CA LYS A 160 -10.82 -18.99 -14.22
C LYS A 160 -10.34 -20.43 -14.07
N LEU A 161 -10.25 -20.93 -12.84
CA LEU A 161 -9.88 -22.33 -12.59
C LEU A 161 -10.95 -23.29 -13.16
N ILE A 162 -12.24 -23.00 -12.94
CA ILE A 162 -13.36 -23.78 -13.49
C ILE A 162 -13.30 -23.78 -15.02
N GLN A 163 -13.15 -22.60 -15.65
CA GLN A 163 -13.00 -22.49 -17.11
C GLN A 163 -11.84 -23.32 -17.66
N MET A 164 -10.71 -23.33 -16.96
CA MET A 164 -9.54 -24.13 -17.38
C MET A 164 -9.79 -25.64 -17.26
N VAL A 165 -10.62 -26.08 -16.31
CA VAL A 165 -10.98 -27.49 -16.15
C VAL A 165 -11.99 -27.92 -17.22
N GLU A 166 -13.01 -27.09 -17.47
CA GLU A 166 -14.08 -27.39 -18.43
C GLU A 166 -13.63 -27.22 -19.91
N HIS A 167 -12.73 -26.25 -20.14
CA HIS A 167 -12.27 -25.88 -21.48
C HIS A 167 -10.73 -25.84 -21.62
N PRO A 168 -10.03 -26.94 -21.36
CA PRO A 168 -8.55 -26.96 -21.24
C PRO A 168 -7.80 -26.61 -22.53
N ARG A 169 -8.45 -26.68 -23.69
CA ARG A 169 -7.84 -26.40 -25.01
C ARG A 169 -8.05 -24.97 -25.49
N ILE A 170 -8.93 -24.20 -24.85
CA ILE A 170 -9.34 -22.86 -25.32
C ILE A 170 -8.91 -21.78 -24.32
N THR A 171 -8.68 -22.14 -23.06
CA THR A 171 -8.30 -21.16 -22.03
C THR A 171 -6.81 -20.85 -22.10
N LEU A 172 -6.50 -19.63 -22.53
CA LEU A 172 -5.13 -19.12 -22.57
C LEU A 172 -4.69 -18.63 -21.20
N ALA A 173 -3.40 -18.71 -20.96
CA ALA A 173 -2.80 -18.06 -19.79
C ALA A 173 -2.84 -16.54 -19.97
N GLU A 174 -3.40 -15.85 -19.01
CA GLU A 174 -3.51 -14.39 -18.98
C GLU A 174 -3.25 -13.85 -17.57
N GLN A 175 -2.97 -12.56 -17.49
CA GLN A 175 -2.92 -11.82 -16.22
C GLN A 175 -4.17 -10.96 -16.12
N VAL A 176 -4.95 -11.16 -15.06
CA VAL A 176 -6.17 -10.39 -14.79
C VAL A 176 -5.89 -9.48 -13.61
N LEU A 177 -6.01 -8.17 -13.81
CA LEU A 177 -5.87 -7.18 -12.74
C LEU A 177 -7.22 -6.93 -12.09
N VAL A 178 -7.24 -6.94 -10.76
CA VAL A 178 -8.40 -6.60 -9.94
C VAL A 178 -8.11 -5.28 -9.21
N THR A 179 -8.89 -4.27 -9.53
CA THR A 179 -8.75 -2.93 -8.96
C THR A 179 -9.45 -2.86 -7.61
N GLY A 180 -8.77 -2.29 -6.63
CA GLY A 180 -9.31 -1.97 -5.31
C GLY A 180 -9.91 -0.56 -5.26
N LYS A 181 -10.06 -0.03 -4.05
CA LYS A 181 -10.54 1.33 -3.81
C LYS A 181 -9.89 1.99 -2.61
N LEU A 182 -9.78 3.31 -2.66
CA LEU A 182 -9.35 4.09 -1.50
C LEU A 182 -10.50 4.14 -0.47
N LEU A 183 -10.20 3.79 0.77
CA LEU A 183 -11.08 3.97 1.92
C LEU A 183 -10.69 5.25 2.65
N THR A 184 -11.67 6.10 2.87
CA THR A 184 -11.51 7.32 3.66
C THR A 184 -11.38 6.99 5.15
N GLY A 185 -10.62 7.81 5.87
CA GLY A 185 -10.41 7.73 7.31
C GLY A 185 -10.15 9.13 7.86
N ARG A 186 -9.55 9.18 9.05
CA ARG A 186 -9.20 10.43 9.73
C ARG A 186 -7.71 10.57 10.02
N SER A 187 -6.89 9.65 9.48
CA SER A 187 -5.43 9.63 9.69
C SER A 187 -4.65 10.57 8.75
N VAL A 188 -5.34 11.26 7.84
CA VAL A 188 -4.75 12.24 6.92
C VAL A 188 -5.45 13.57 7.10
N LYS A 189 -4.68 14.64 7.32
CA LYS A 189 -5.20 16.00 7.37
C LYS A 189 -4.90 16.77 6.08
N HIS A 190 -5.62 17.84 5.89
CA HIS A 190 -5.33 18.85 4.87
C HIS A 190 -4.31 19.88 5.42
N ILE A 191 -3.25 20.22 4.66
CA ILE A 191 -2.18 21.16 5.05
C ILE A 191 -1.97 22.23 3.98
#